data_57f2a226662137c20ed107e455964d5f
#
_entry.id   57f2a226662137c20ed107e455964d5f
#
_cell.length_a   1.000
_cell.length_b   1.000
_cell.length_c   1.000
_cell.angle_alpha   90.00
_cell.angle_beta   90.00
_cell.angle_gamma   90.00
#
_symmetry.space_group_name_H-M   'P 1'
#
loop_
_entity.id
_entity.type
_entity.pdbx_description
1 polymer ?
#
loop_
_entity_poly.entity_id
_entity_poly.type
_entity_poly.pdbx_seq_one_letter_code
_entity_poly.pdbx_strand_id
1 'polypeptide(L)'
;SYLDGLRQAVDLRADGTSLLVLFLGSTLGNFEPDRAVEFLSDIRQIMLPGDVFYVSTDLQKETSRVIAAYDDSIGATAAFNLNLLARINRELGADFVLSQFAHEARYDSRAHRIEMHLRSRANQTVAIGKDFKCELREGETIWTESSYKFRCEDISRLARRTGFVCEVQWVDQEWPFAQSLLRAV
;
A
#
# COMPACT_ATOMS: atom_id res chain seq x y z
N SER A 1 -1.08 9.56 -12.84
CA SER A 1 -1.02 8.21 -12.23
C SER A 1 0.36 7.59 -12.43
N TYR A 2 0.63 6.45 -11.77
CA TYR A 2 1.87 5.68 -11.99
C TYR A 2 2.01 5.24 -13.45
N LEU A 3 0.91 4.81 -14.06
CA LEU A 3 0.89 4.32 -15.44
C LEU A 3 1.14 5.43 -16.45
N ASP A 4 0.65 6.65 -16.20
CA ASP A 4 0.90 7.79 -17.09
C ASP A 4 2.38 8.18 -17.08
N GLY A 5 3.00 8.21 -15.89
CA GLY A 5 4.44 8.44 -15.79
C GLY A 5 5.27 7.37 -16.49
N LEU A 6 4.85 6.08 -16.38
CA LEU A 6 5.53 4.98 -17.08
C LEU A 6 5.38 5.10 -18.61
N ARG A 7 4.21 5.44 -19.14
CA ARG A 7 4.00 5.69 -20.59
C ARG A 7 4.92 6.79 -21.08
N GLN A 8 4.99 7.92 -20.36
CA GLN A 8 5.90 9.01 -20.71
C GLN A 8 7.38 8.57 -20.72
N ALA A 9 7.79 7.74 -19.75
CA ALA A 9 9.15 7.22 -19.71
C ALA A 9 9.45 6.29 -20.89
N VAL A 10 8.48 5.50 -21.33
CA VAL A 10 8.59 4.64 -22.53
C VAL A 10 8.72 5.47 -23.78
N ASP A 11 7.94 6.55 -23.92
CA ASP A 11 8.00 7.46 -25.08
C ASP A 11 9.36 8.17 -25.21
N LEU A 12 10.08 8.36 -24.08
CA LEU A 12 11.41 8.95 -24.05
C LEU A 12 12.54 7.93 -24.21
N ARG A 13 12.24 6.66 -24.41
CA ARG A 13 13.20 5.58 -24.52
C ARG A 13 14.08 5.75 -25.77
N ALA A 14 15.37 5.63 -25.61
CA ALA A 14 16.28 5.53 -26.76
C ALA A 14 16.21 4.12 -27.39
N ASP A 15 16.37 4.04 -28.71
CA ASP A 15 16.35 2.78 -29.44
C ASP A 15 17.39 1.79 -28.89
N GLY A 16 16.98 0.53 -28.75
CA GLY A 16 17.84 -0.55 -28.27
C GLY A 16 18.15 -0.53 -26.77
N THR A 17 17.52 0.35 -25.98
CA THR A 17 17.68 0.36 -24.51
C THR A 17 16.58 -0.42 -23.81
N SER A 18 16.93 -1.03 -22.67
CA SER A 18 15.97 -1.66 -21.76
C SER A 18 15.53 -0.68 -20.67
N LEU A 19 14.29 -0.78 -20.26
CA LEU A 19 13.75 0.01 -19.15
C LEU A 19 13.90 -0.76 -17.83
N LEU A 20 14.33 -0.05 -16.79
CA LEU A 20 14.29 -0.51 -15.40
C LEU A 20 13.28 0.34 -14.64
N VAL A 21 12.19 -0.27 -14.22
CA VAL A 21 11.15 0.35 -13.39
C VAL A 21 11.38 -0.02 -11.92
N LEU A 22 11.49 0.96 -11.03
CA LEU A 22 11.64 0.76 -9.60
C LEU A 22 10.31 1.03 -8.87
N PHE A 23 9.76 0.01 -8.22
CA PHE A 23 8.55 0.11 -7.41
C PHE A 23 8.85 -0.29 -5.96
N LEU A 24 9.25 0.71 -5.18
CA LEU A 24 9.86 0.54 -3.87
C LEU A 24 8.86 0.78 -2.72
N GLY A 25 9.30 0.49 -1.49
CA GLY A 25 8.57 0.82 -0.26
C GLY A 25 7.40 -0.12 0.07
N SER A 26 7.39 -1.33 -0.50
CA SER A 26 6.27 -2.29 -0.31
C SER A 26 4.90 -1.75 -0.72
N THR A 27 4.86 -0.75 -1.59
CA THR A 27 3.63 -0.09 -2.08
C THR A 27 2.66 -1.08 -2.72
N LEU A 28 3.17 -2.19 -3.29
CA LEU A 28 2.33 -3.27 -3.83
C LEU A 28 1.41 -3.88 -2.76
N GLY A 29 1.81 -3.88 -1.49
CA GLY A 29 1.02 -4.36 -0.37
C GLY A 29 -0.22 -3.51 -0.06
N ASN A 30 -0.30 -2.29 -0.58
CA ASN A 30 -1.45 -1.42 -0.36
C ASN A 30 -2.61 -1.71 -1.34
N PHE A 31 -2.38 -2.59 -2.31
CA PHE A 31 -3.44 -3.03 -3.24
C PHE A 31 -4.14 -4.28 -2.71
N GLU A 32 -5.45 -4.36 -2.89
CA GLU A 32 -6.16 -5.62 -2.80
C GLU A 32 -5.59 -6.63 -3.82
N PRO A 33 -5.59 -7.95 -3.54
CA PRO A 33 -4.90 -8.94 -4.36
C PRO A 33 -5.24 -8.89 -5.85
N ASP A 34 -6.52 -8.73 -6.20
CA ASP A 34 -6.94 -8.64 -7.60
C ASP A 34 -6.47 -7.34 -8.25
N ARG A 35 -6.46 -6.24 -7.50
CA ARG A 35 -5.94 -4.96 -7.96
C ARG A 35 -4.43 -4.96 -8.16
N ALA A 36 -3.69 -5.73 -7.36
CA ALA A 36 -2.25 -5.93 -7.57
C ALA A 36 -1.99 -6.68 -8.88
N VAL A 37 -2.81 -7.67 -9.22
CA VAL A 37 -2.74 -8.38 -10.52
C VAL A 37 -3.05 -7.42 -11.67
N GLU A 38 -4.14 -6.66 -11.59
CA GLU A 38 -4.51 -5.67 -12.61
C GLU A 38 -3.37 -4.65 -12.82
N PHE A 39 -2.87 -4.07 -11.73
CA PHE A 39 -1.79 -3.07 -11.78
C PHE A 39 -0.52 -3.61 -12.45
N LEU A 40 -0.08 -4.83 -12.10
CA LEU A 40 1.10 -5.43 -12.72
C LEU A 40 0.85 -5.83 -14.18
N SER A 41 -0.36 -6.25 -14.52
CA SER A 41 -0.75 -6.53 -15.92
C SER A 41 -0.72 -5.26 -16.77
N ASP A 42 -1.22 -4.15 -16.25
CA ASP A 42 -1.17 -2.84 -16.92
C ASP A 42 0.27 -2.37 -17.14
N ILE A 43 1.14 -2.53 -16.13
CA ILE A 43 2.58 -2.24 -16.27
C ILE A 43 3.18 -3.11 -17.36
N ARG A 44 2.88 -4.43 -17.35
CA ARG A 44 3.40 -5.38 -18.34
C ARG A 44 3.02 -5.00 -19.76
N GLN A 45 1.79 -4.50 -20.00
CA GLN A 45 1.33 -4.05 -21.31
C GLN A 45 2.11 -2.84 -21.86
N ILE A 46 2.68 -2.03 -20.96
CA ILE A 46 3.45 -0.85 -21.35
C ILE A 46 4.93 -1.21 -21.59
N MET A 47 5.45 -2.22 -20.89
CA MET A 47 6.85 -2.66 -20.97
C MET A 47 7.06 -3.58 -22.19
N LEU A 48 8.26 -3.49 -22.80
CA LEU A 48 8.69 -4.41 -23.86
C LEU A 48 9.29 -5.70 -23.26
N PRO A 49 9.28 -6.82 -24.02
CA PRO A 49 10.03 -8.00 -23.62
C PRO A 49 11.50 -7.67 -23.35
N GLY A 50 12.02 -8.14 -22.21
CA GLY A 50 13.37 -7.84 -21.74
C GLY A 50 13.50 -6.66 -20.80
N ASP A 51 12.47 -5.80 -20.68
CA ASP A 51 12.44 -4.77 -19.64
C ASP A 51 12.35 -5.39 -18.24
N VAL A 52 12.75 -4.64 -17.24
CA VAL A 52 12.86 -5.13 -15.86
C VAL A 52 12.01 -4.29 -14.92
N PHE A 53 11.22 -4.95 -14.09
CA PHE A 53 10.47 -4.37 -13.00
C PHE A 53 11.06 -4.82 -11.66
N TYR A 54 11.61 -3.90 -10.90
CA TYR A 54 12.17 -4.15 -9.59
C TYR A 54 11.15 -3.77 -8.52
N VAL A 55 10.70 -4.74 -7.73
CA VAL A 55 9.67 -4.54 -6.72
C VAL A 55 10.18 -4.93 -5.34
N SER A 56 9.88 -4.09 -4.35
CA SER A 56 10.13 -4.38 -2.95
C SER A 56 8.82 -4.74 -2.23
N THR A 57 8.88 -5.77 -1.39
CA THR A 57 7.70 -6.26 -0.65
C THR A 57 8.04 -6.63 0.78
N ASP A 58 7.18 -6.22 1.70
CA ASP A 58 7.26 -6.60 3.11
C ASP A 58 6.73 -8.03 3.27
N LEU A 59 7.51 -8.88 3.94
CA LEU A 59 7.19 -10.29 4.10
C LEU A 59 6.46 -10.56 5.42
N GLN A 60 5.77 -11.70 5.46
CA GLN A 60 5.15 -12.22 6.66
C GLN A 60 6.22 -12.44 7.74
N LYS A 61 5.93 -11.98 8.94
CA LYS A 61 6.76 -12.06 10.14
C LYS A 61 5.87 -12.14 11.38
N GLU A 62 6.46 -12.23 12.54
CA GLU A 62 5.69 -12.23 13.80
C GLU A 62 4.74 -11.04 13.90
N THR A 63 3.49 -11.31 14.28
CA THR A 63 2.42 -10.29 14.36
C THR A 63 2.80 -9.12 15.25
N SER A 64 3.51 -9.37 16.36
CA SER A 64 3.99 -8.33 17.25
C SER A 64 4.92 -7.33 16.56
N ARG A 65 5.83 -7.82 15.70
CA ARG A 65 6.73 -6.97 14.92
C ARG A 65 5.98 -6.16 13.87
N VAL A 66 4.97 -6.77 13.23
CA VAL A 66 4.13 -6.06 12.25
C VAL A 66 3.34 -4.96 12.94
N ILE A 67 2.66 -5.26 14.06
CA ILE A 67 1.90 -4.25 14.81
C ILE A 67 2.79 -3.12 15.28
N ALA A 68 3.96 -3.42 15.88
CA ALA A 68 4.89 -2.39 16.36
C ALA A 68 5.40 -1.43 15.26
N ALA A 69 5.43 -1.89 14.00
CA ALA A 69 5.80 -1.04 12.86
C ALA A 69 4.68 -0.06 12.43
N TYR A 70 3.43 -0.37 12.78
CA TYR A 70 2.25 0.44 12.42
C TYR A 70 1.57 1.10 13.63
N ASP A 71 2.04 0.82 14.84
CA ASP A 71 1.62 1.45 16.10
C ASP A 71 2.87 1.72 16.95
N ASP A 72 3.72 2.58 16.40
CA ASP A 72 5.02 2.93 16.97
C ASP A 72 4.89 3.76 18.26
N SER A 73 5.75 3.50 19.23
CA SER A 73 5.70 4.11 20.58
C SER A 73 5.88 5.62 20.58
N ILE A 74 6.49 6.21 19.56
CA ILE A 74 6.63 7.67 19.42
C ILE A 74 5.39 8.32 18.77
N GLY A 75 4.43 7.52 18.27
CA GLY A 75 3.16 7.98 17.70
C GLY A 75 3.26 8.62 16.31
N ALA A 76 4.35 8.37 15.57
CA ALA A 76 4.51 8.92 14.22
C ALA A 76 3.44 8.39 13.25
N THR A 77 3.18 7.07 13.29
CA THR A 77 2.14 6.44 12.47
C THR A 77 0.74 6.92 12.87
N ALA A 78 0.48 7.08 14.16
CA ALA A 78 -0.78 7.63 14.66
C ALA A 78 -1.01 9.07 14.15
N ALA A 79 0.01 9.92 14.21
CA ALA A 79 -0.05 11.28 13.69
C ALA A 79 -0.28 11.31 12.17
N PHE A 80 0.41 10.44 11.43
CA PHE A 80 0.22 10.29 9.99
C PHE A 80 -1.23 9.89 9.65
N ASN A 81 -1.79 8.90 10.35
CA ASN A 81 -3.15 8.44 10.13
C ASN A 81 -4.20 9.53 10.47
N LEU A 82 -4.04 10.22 11.60
CA LEU A 82 -4.92 11.33 12.00
C LEU A 82 -4.84 12.51 11.02
N ASN A 83 -3.69 12.73 10.37
CA ASN A 83 -3.55 13.78 9.37
C ASN A 83 -4.49 13.60 8.16
N LEU A 84 -4.96 12.37 7.91
CA LEU A 84 -6.01 12.13 6.90
C LEU A 84 -7.28 12.95 7.22
N LEU A 85 -7.73 12.93 8.47
CA LEU A 85 -8.90 13.72 8.88
C LEU A 85 -8.64 15.22 8.81
N ALA A 86 -7.44 15.67 9.21
CA ALA A 86 -7.04 17.07 9.08
C ALA A 86 -7.05 17.53 7.60
N ARG A 87 -6.62 16.65 6.71
CA ARG A 87 -6.64 16.90 5.26
C ARG A 87 -8.08 16.98 4.73
N ILE A 88 -8.96 16.06 5.13
CA ILE A 88 -10.37 16.06 4.76
C ILE A 88 -11.04 17.35 5.25
N ASN A 89 -10.77 17.79 6.49
CA ASN A 89 -11.26 19.05 7.02
C ASN A 89 -10.85 20.23 6.13
N ARG A 90 -9.56 20.30 5.76
CA ARG A 90 -9.02 21.40 4.96
C ARG A 90 -9.51 21.38 3.51
N GLU A 91 -9.55 20.22 2.87
CA GLU A 91 -9.79 20.11 1.43
C GLU A 91 -11.27 19.95 1.08
N LEU A 92 -12.07 19.35 1.97
CA LEU A 92 -13.48 19.06 1.73
C LEU A 92 -14.42 19.86 2.67
N GLY A 93 -13.87 20.73 3.53
CA GLY A 93 -14.63 21.53 4.47
C GLY A 93 -15.35 20.69 5.51
N ALA A 94 -14.71 19.64 6.01
CA ALA A 94 -15.24 18.81 7.07
C ALA A 94 -14.92 19.38 8.46
N ASP A 95 -15.59 18.86 9.49
CA ASP A 95 -15.48 19.27 10.89
C ASP A 95 -15.01 18.18 11.84
N PHE A 96 -14.23 17.22 11.36
CA PHE A 96 -13.61 16.19 12.22
C PHE A 96 -12.84 16.82 13.38
N VAL A 97 -13.19 16.46 14.62
CA VAL A 97 -12.42 16.83 15.82
C VAL A 97 -11.36 15.75 16.06
N LEU A 98 -10.11 16.00 15.66
CA LEU A 98 -9.05 14.99 15.64
C LEU A 98 -8.82 14.33 17.02
N SER A 99 -8.92 15.08 18.12
CA SER A 99 -8.78 14.56 19.48
C SER A 99 -9.86 13.53 19.88
N GLN A 100 -10.95 13.48 19.13
CA GLN A 100 -12.02 12.48 19.29
C GLN A 100 -11.76 11.19 18.51
N PHE A 101 -10.59 11.02 17.91
CA PHE A 101 -10.20 9.81 17.24
C PHE A 101 -8.91 9.24 17.86
N ALA A 102 -8.80 7.92 17.83
CA ALA A 102 -7.59 7.19 18.18
C ALA A 102 -7.14 6.37 16.99
N HIS A 103 -5.83 6.36 16.73
CA HIS A 103 -5.23 5.40 15.81
C HIS A 103 -5.29 4.00 16.41
N GLU A 104 -5.52 3.01 15.55
CA GLU A 104 -5.53 1.59 15.91
C GLU A 104 -5.00 0.78 14.74
N ALA A 105 -3.95 -0.02 14.97
CA ALA A 105 -3.43 -0.98 14.01
C ALA A 105 -3.96 -2.39 14.33
N ARG A 106 -4.48 -3.11 13.32
CA ARG A 106 -5.03 -4.46 13.45
C ARG A 106 -4.37 -5.39 12.46
N TYR A 107 -3.95 -6.57 12.90
CA TYR A 107 -3.44 -7.59 12.00
C TYR A 107 -4.51 -8.63 11.69
N ASP A 108 -4.91 -8.72 10.43
CA ASP A 108 -5.76 -9.80 9.91
C ASP A 108 -4.87 -10.99 9.50
N SER A 109 -4.86 -12.04 10.34
CA SER A 109 -4.06 -13.24 10.10
C SER A 109 -4.59 -14.12 8.96
N ARG A 110 -5.85 -13.96 8.54
CA ARG A 110 -6.42 -14.71 7.42
C ARG A 110 -6.03 -14.09 6.09
N ALA A 111 -6.10 -12.76 6.01
CA ALA A 111 -5.70 -12.01 4.82
C ALA A 111 -4.20 -11.71 4.79
N HIS A 112 -3.47 -11.96 5.88
CA HIS A 112 -2.06 -11.61 6.05
C HIS A 112 -1.78 -10.13 5.76
N ARG A 113 -2.59 -9.23 6.35
CA ARG A 113 -2.44 -7.79 6.20
C ARG A 113 -2.52 -7.07 7.53
N ILE A 114 -1.84 -5.95 7.64
CA ILE A 114 -2.05 -4.96 8.69
C ILE A 114 -3.06 -3.93 8.18
N GLU A 115 -3.97 -3.53 9.02
CA GLU A 115 -4.99 -2.52 8.76
C GLU A 115 -4.78 -1.35 9.69
N MET A 116 -4.85 -0.13 9.17
CA MET A 116 -4.90 1.08 9.99
C MET A 116 -6.33 1.59 10.07
N HIS A 117 -6.75 1.90 11.28
CA HIS A 117 -8.07 2.42 11.58
C HIS A 117 -7.98 3.71 12.39
N LEU A 118 -8.99 4.54 12.25
CA LEU A 118 -9.27 5.68 13.14
C LEU A 118 -10.54 5.37 13.91
N ARG A 119 -10.39 5.06 15.21
CA ARG A 119 -11.51 4.68 16.10
C ARG A 119 -12.10 5.93 16.74
N SER A 120 -13.40 6.10 16.62
CA SER A 120 -14.15 7.16 17.31
C SER A 120 -14.15 6.95 18.83
N ARG A 121 -13.87 7.99 19.59
CA ARG A 121 -13.85 7.98 21.06
C ARG A 121 -15.20 8.36 21.67
N ALA A 122 -16.17 8.78 20.84
CA ALA A 122 -17.49 9.21 21.28
C ALA A 122 -18.52 9.00 20.16
N ASN A 123 -19.81 9.04 20.52
CA ASN A 123 -20.87 9.22 19.53
C ASN A 123 -20.76 10.62 18.96
N GLN A 124 -20.63 10.75 17.65
CA GLN A 124 -20.46 12.05 17.00
C GLN A 124 -21.04 12.05 15.59
N THR A 125 -21.44 13.23 15.14
CA THR A 125 -21.85 13.48 13.76
C THR A 125 -20.83 14.43 13.16
N VAL A 126 -20.26 14.06 12.04
CA VAL A 126 -19.29 14.85 11.29
C VAL A 126 -19.93 15.33 10.00
N ALA A 127 -19.90 16.63 9.76
CA ALA A 127 -20.29 17.21 8.47
C ALA A 127 -19.09 17.21 7.52
N ILE A 128 -19.31 16.89 6.25
CA ILE A 128 -18.31 16.98 5.18
C ILE A 128 -18.89 17.82 4.05
N GLY A 129 -18.38 19.04 3.92
CA GLY A 129 -18.98 20.03 3.02
C GLY A 129 -20.39 20.42 3.45
N LYS A 130 -21.27 20.69 2.47
CA LYS A 130 -22.63 21.20 2.75
C LYS A 130 -23.68 20.09 2.85
N ASP A 131 -23.47 18.97 2.18
CA ASP A 131 -24.55 18.03 1.89
C ASP A 131 -24.33 16.63 2.49
N PHE A 132 -23.14 16.34 3.00
CA PHE A 132 -22.85 15.02 3.55
C PHE A 132 -22.63 15.07 5.06
N LYS A 133 -23.27 14.14 5.78
CA LYS A 133 -23.05 13.90 7.21
C LYS A 133 -22.73 12.43 7.45
N CYS A 134 -21.77 12.18 8.30
CA CYS A 134 -21.37 10.86 8.74
C CYS A 134 -21.65 10.75 10.25
N GLU A 135 -22.43 9.76 10.65
CA GLU A 135 -22.66 9.45 12.06
C GLU A 135 -21.71 8.34 12.47
N LEU A 136 -21.00 8.55 13.56
CA LEU A 136 -20.04 7.60 14.13
C LEU A 136 -20.44 7.32 15.57
N ARG A 137 -20.54 6.06 15.93
CA ARG A 137 -20.71 5.63 17.32
C ARG A 137 -19.37 5.55 18.02
N GLU A 138 -19.38 5.65 19.33
CA GLU A 138 -18.20 5.35 20.14
C GLU A 138 -17.70 3.92 19.84
N GLY A 139 -16.40 3.78 19.57
CA GLY A 139 -15.77 2.53 19.19
C GLY A 139 -15.85 2.18 17.70
N GLU A 140 -16.68 2.85 16.93
CA GLU A 140 -16.73 2.65 15.46
C GLU A 140 -15.45 3.15 14.79
N THR A 141 -15.03 2.47 13.71
CA THR A 141 -13.76 2.75 13.09
C THR A 141 -13.90 3.11 11.62
N ILE A 142 -13.07 4.07 11.18
CA ILE A 142 -12.82 4.36 9.78
C ILE A 142 -11.57 3.57 9.38
N TRP A 143 -11.72 2.65 8.45
CA TRP A 143 -10.58 1.91 7.88
C TRP A 143 -9.87 2.80 6.87
N THR A 144 -8.60 3.10 7.11
CA THR A 144 -7.84 4.10 6.35
C THR A 144 -6.83 3.49 5.39
N GLU A 145 -6.21 2.36 5.76
CA GLU A 145 -5.18 1.73 4.95
C GLU A 145 -5.09 0.22 5.22
N SER A 146 -4.70 -0.52 4.19
CA SER A 146 -4.26 -1.91 4.27
C SER A 146 -2.82 -2.03 3.80
N SER A 147 -2.06 -2.97 4.40
CA SER A 147 -0.77 -3.38 3.86
C SER A 147 -0.61 -4.89 3.97
N TYR A 148 -0.72 -5.56 2.83
CA TYR A 148 -0.54 -7.00 2.71
C TYR A 148 0.92 -7.40 2.92
N LYS A 149 1.13 -8.52 3.60
CA LYS A 149 2.44 -9.12 3.85
C LYS A 149 2.57 -10.38 3.02
N PHE A 150 3.62 -10.43 2.21
CA PHE A 150 3.82 -11.47 1.21
C PHE A 150 4.65 -12.63 1.76
N ARG A 151 4.52 -13.80 1.11
CA ARG A 151 5.54 -14.85 1.14
C ARG A 151 6.44 -14.71 -0.07
N CYS A 152 7.64 -15.27 0.00
CA CYS A 152 8.58 -15.20 -1.13
C CYS A 152 7.98 -15.76 -2.43
N GLU A 153 7.24 -16.87 -2.31
CA GLU A 153 6.60 -17.52 -3.46
C GLU A 153 5.43 -16.73 -4.07
N ASP A 154 4.80 -15.82 -3.30
CA ASP A 154 3.66 -15.04 -3.79
C ASP A 154 4.08 -14.10 -4.91
N ILE A 155 5.26 -13.49 -4.80
CA ILE A 155 5.81 -12.59 -5.83
C ILE A 155 6.11 -13.35 -7.12
N SER A 156 6.73 -14.52 -7.03
CA SER A 156 6.99 -15.37 -8.20
C SER A 156 5.70 -15.87 -8.86
N ARG A 157 4.65 -16.13 -8.07
CA ARG A 157 3.32 -16.52 -8.57
C ARG A 157 2.63 -15.35 -9.26
N LEU A 158 2.69 -14.17 -8.65
CA LEU A 158 2.11 -12.94 -9.19
C LEU A 158 2.78 -12.55 -10.49
N ALA A 159 4.12 -12.59 -10.55
CA ALA A 159 4.91 -12.34 -11.75
C ALA A 159 4.43 -13.23 -12.92
N ARG A 160 4.37 -14.54 -12.73
CA ARG A 160 3.91 -15.48 -13.78
C ARG A 160 2.49 -15.19 -14.26
N ARG A 161 1.59 -14.78 -13.38
CA ARG A 161 0.20 -14.44 -13.74
C ARG A 161 0.10 -13.18 -14.58
N THR A 162 1.10 -12.31 -14.52
CA THR A 162 1.07 -10.98 -15.13
C THR A 162 2.10 -10.79 -16.26
N GLY A 163 2.68 -11.90 -16.78
CA GLY A 163 3.60 -11.86 -17.92
C GLY A 163 5.03 -11.46 -17.54
N PHE A 164 5.43 -11.73 -16.30
CA PHE A 164 6.81 -11.57 -15.85
C PHE A 164 7.41 -12.89 -15.38
N VAL A 165 8.74 -12.95 -15.39
CA VAL A 165 9.53 -13.98 -14.73
C VAL A 165 10.31 -13.35 -13.59
N CYS A 166 10.18 -13.89 -12.39
CA CYS A 166 11.02 -13.50 -11.27
C CYS A 166 12.41 -14.14 -11.44
N GLU A 167 13.40 -13.36 -11.83
CA GLU A 167 14.76 -13.87 -12.09
C GLU A 167 15.56 -14.01 -10.81
N VAL A 168 15.47 -13.02 -9.95
CA VAL A 168 16.22 -12.99 -8.68
C VAL A 168 15.33 -12.40 -7.60
N GLN A 169 15.46 -12.96 -6.40
CA GLN A 169 14.87 -12.43 -5.20
C GLN A 169 15.89 -12.42 -4.07
N TRP A 170 16.17 -11.25 -3.53
CA TRP A 170 16.98 -11.06 -2.33
C TRP A 170 16.07 -10.86 -1.14
N VAL A 171 16.35 -11.55 -0.06
CA VAL A 171 15.56 -11.49 1.19
C VAL A 171 16.45 -11.12 2.34
N ASP A 172 16.10 -10.04 3.04
CA ASP A 172 16.70 -9.71 4.32
C ASP A 172 16.21 -10.71 5.37
N GLN A 173 17.15 -11.37 6.07
CA GLN A 173 16.83 -12.41 7.05
C GLN A 173 16.52 -11.84 8.43
N GLU A 174 17.07 -10.70 8.77
CA GLU A 174 16.84 -10.02 10.05
C GLU A 174 15.50 -9.28 10.06
N TRP A 175 15.24 -8.56 8.97
CA TRP A 175 13.99 -7.84 8.73
C TRP A 175 13.30 -8.41 7.49
N PRO A 176 12.50 -9.49 7.60
CA PRO A 176 11.95 -10.17 6.44
C PRO A 176 11.30 -9.21 5.45
N PHE A 177 12.05 -8.91 4.40
CA PHE A 177 11.72 -7.96 3.34
C PHE A 177 12.37 -8.45 2.04
N ALA A 178 11.61 -8.52 0.96
CA ALA A 178 12.10 -9.03 -0.31
C ALA A 178 12.29 -7.91 -1.33
N GLN A 179 13.38 -8.03 -2.08
CA GLN A 179 13.64 -7.27 -3.29
C GLN A 179 13.59 -8.26 -4.45
N SER A 180 12.71 -8.05 -5.42
CA SER A 180 12.50 -9.00 -6.51
C SER A 180 12.71 -8.32 -7.85
N LEU A 181 13.48 -8.96 -8.73
CA LEU A 181 13.73 -8.52 -10.09
C LEU A 181 12.87 -9.34 -11.04
N LEU A 182 11.92 -8.69 -11.68
CA LEU A 182 10.94 -9.30 -12.56
C LEU A 182 11.24 -8.88 -14.00
N ARG A 183 11.51 -9.84 -14.89
CA ARG A 183 11.70 -9.57 -16.32
C ARG A 183 10.39 -9.74 -17.08
N ALA A 184 10.08 -8.79 -17.95
CA ALA A 184 8.96 -8.87 -18.89
C ALA A 184 9.24 -9.93 -19.98
N VAL A 185 8.31 -10.86 -20.20
CA VAL A 185 8.40 -11.95 -21.16
C VAL A 185 7.28 -11.90 -22.19
#